data_2ba1a10fadf9b3e9f59783143fbdba49
#
_entry.id   2ba1a10fadf9b3e9f59783143fbdba49
#
_cell.length_a   1.000
_cell.length_b   1.000
_cell.length_c   1.000
_cell.angle_alpha   90.00
_cell.angle_beta   90.00
_cell.angle_gamma   90.00
#
_symmetry.space_group_name_H-M   'P 1'
#
loop_
_entity.id
_entity.type
_entity.pdbx_description
1 polymer ?
#
loop_
_entity_poly.entity_id
_entity_poly.type
_entity_poly.pdbx_seq_one_letter_code
_entity_poly.pdbx_strand_id
1 'polypeptide(L)'
;SRGLGDVYKRQVVRQVGIKEEHLEMLPCDTESVLLGNICPLFPKRDPEGHKGTYGRLLMICGSVGMAGACIMAARAALRSGVGLLNIAIPHALYPILAPAVPEAIFTLYDPTEAPGEAVLDAIDKASACLVGCGLGTAPYAVKLVDAVLENAHGTVVLDADALNILAKTPEKLLVPQAPVIITPHPGEMCRLNGRTMAELRADRLQTARVFAQTYRVITVLKGAGTIIAAPSGETRVNTTGNPGMAKGGSGDVLAGITGALCAQNMQPFEAAYSAVCIHGAAGDLCAEALSQHGMLPTDLIEKLPQVFLQIEGK
;
A
#
# COMPACT_ATOMS: atom_id res chain seq x y z
N SER A 1 19.67 -33.67 -18.53
CA SER A 1 19.74 -32.77 -17.36
C SER A 1 18.34 -32.26 -17.05
N ARG A 2 17.66 -32.86 -16.08
CA ARG A 2 16.37 -32.34 -15.56
C ARG A 2 16.70 -31.26 -14.57
N GLY A 3 16.22 -30.01 -14.84
CA GLY A 3 16.49 -28.83 -14.03
C GLY A 3 15.83 -28.92 -12.66
N LEU A 4 16.50 -28.36 -11.67
CA LEU A 4 16.05 -28.16 -10.27
C LEU A 4 14.76 -27.35 -10.08
N GLY A 5 14.08 -26.95 -11.17
CA GLY A 5 12.88 -26.10 -11.12
C GLY A 5 11.60 -26.76 -10.61
N ASP A 6 11.54 -28.08 -10.51
CA ASP A 6 10.32 -28.81 -10.11
C ASP A 6 10.22 -29.16 -8.62
N VAL A 7 11.25 -28.87 -7.82
CA VAL A 7 11.32 -29.26 -6.40
C VAL A 7 10.44 -28.37 -5.49
N TYR A 8 10.04 -27.17 -5.94
CA TYR A 8 9.32 -26.21 -5.11
C TYR A 8 7.79 -26.14 -5.34
N LYS A 9 7.24 -27.00 -6.19
CA LYS A 9 5.82 -26.92 -6.59
C LYS A 9 4.82 -27.47 -5.58
N ARG A 10 5.27 -28.11 -4.49
CA ARG A 10 4.35 -28.61 -3.46
C ARG A 10 5.05 -28.65 -2.10
N GLN A 11 4.93 -27.57 -1.35
CA GLN A 11 5.34 -27.57 0.06
C GLN A 11 4.22 -28.19 0.89
N VAL A 12 4.51 -29.27 1.60
CA VAL A 12 3.62 -29.88 2.58
C VAL A 12 4.20 -29.58 3.94
N VAL A 13 3.53 -28.71 4.68
CA VAL A 13 3.85 -28.44 6.09
C VAL A 13 3.23 -29.55 6.93
N ARG A 14 4.05 -30.29 7.68
CA ARG A 14 3.59 -31.29 8.66
C ARG A 14 4.13 -30.94 10.03
N GLN A 15 3.29 -31.03 11.04
CA GLN A 15 3.75 -30.95 12.42
C GLN A 15 4.70 -32.11 12.73
N VAL A 16 5.90 -31.80 13.20
CA VAL A 16 6.95 -32.76 13.56
C VAL A 16 7.03 -32.99 15.08
N GLY A 17 5.95 -32.72 15.80
CA GLY A 17 5.88 -32.94 17.25
C GLY A 17 6.42 -31.80 18.12
N ILE A 18 6.79 -30.66 17.52
CA ILE A 18 7.10 -29.46 18.28
C ILE A 18 5.76 -28.83 18.66
N LYS A 19 5.50 -28.73 19.96
CA LYS A 19 4.27 -28.11 20.46
C LYS A 19 4.31 -26.59 20.23
N GLU A 20 3.15 -26.02 19.95
CA GLU A 20 3.00 -24.58 19.68
C GLU A 20 3.52 -23.71 20.83
N GLU A 21 3.30 -24.14 22.07
CA GLU A 21 3.82 -23.54 23.30
C GLU A 21 5.35 -23.37 23.33
N HIS A 22 6.10 -24.28 22.67
CA HIS A 22 7.55 -24.17 22.58
C HIS A 22 8.00 -23.19 21.51
N LEU A 23 7.20 -22.99 20.45
CA LEU A 23 7.46 -22.00 19.40
C LEU A 23 7.20 -20.58 19.90
N GLU A 24 6.16 -20.41 20.75
CA GLU A 24 5.82 -19.12 21.38
C GLU A 24 6.93 -18.63 22.35
N MET A 25 7.71 -19.54 22.91
CA MET A 25 8.83 -19.21 23.80
C MET A 25 10.10 -18.71 23.08
N LEU A 26 10.16 -18.88 21.74
CA LEU A 26 11.30 -18.39 20.97
C LEU A 26 11.14 -16.89 20.71
N PRO A 27 12.16 -16.07 20.98
CA PRO A 27 12.12 -14.67 20.60
C PRO A 27 12.08 -14.57 19.07
N CYS A 28 10.93 -14.21 18.55
CA CYS A 28 10.72 -14.05 17.11
C CYS A 28 10.24 -12.62 16.83
N ASP A 29 11.06 -11.88 16.11
CA ASP A 29 10.75 -10.51 15.66
C ASP A 29 10.16 -10.48 14.23
N THR A 30 9.93 -11.66 13.66
CA THR A 30 9.42 -11.85 12.29
C THR A 30 8.33 -12.92 12.27
N GLU A 31 7.12 -12.54 11.89
CA GLU A 31 5.98 -13.43 11.82
C GLU A 31 5.37 -13.45 10.40
N SER A 32 4.72 -14.56 10.05
CA SER A 32 3.93 -14.62 8.82
C SER A 32 2.55 -13.97 9.03
N VAL A 33 2.03 -13.33 7.97
CA VAL A 33 0.68 -12.77 7.97
C VAL A 33 -0.25 -13.72 7.22
N LEU A 34 -1.33 -14.11 7.89
CA LEU A 34 -2.44 -14.90 7.34
C LEU A 34 -3.75 -14.12 7.52
N LEU A 35 -4.75 -14.42 6.71
CA LEU A 35 -6.05 -13.74 6.77
C LEU A 35 -6.68 -13.83 8.18
N GLY A 36 -6.56 -14.99 8.85
CA GLY A 36 -7.05 -15.18 10.22
C GLY A 36 -6.37 -14.25 11.25
N ASN A 37 -5.12 -13.87 11.04
CA ASN A 37 -4.40 -12.97 11.94
C ASN A 37 -4.93 -11.53 11.88
N ILE A 38 -5.46 -11.11 10.73
CA ILE A 38 -5.96 -9.74 10.55
C ILE A 38 -7.45 -9.58 10.88
N CYS A 39 -8.23 -10.66 10.90
CA CYS A 39 -9.68 -10.58 11.22
C CYS A 39 -10.00 -9.79 12.50
N PRO A 40 -9.27 -9.94 13.63
CA PRO A 40 -9.54 -9.17 14.84
C PRO A 40 -9.34 -7.66 14.70
N LEU A 41 -8.59 -7.22 13.70
CA LEU A 41 -8.33 -5.80 13.43
C LEU A 41 -9.49 -5.11 12.71
N PHE A 42 -10.48 -5.86 12.25
CA PHE A 42 -11.65 -5.34 11.54
C PHE A 42 -12.90 -5.46 12.42
N PRO A 43 -13.15 -4.48 13.31
CA PRO A 43 -14.37 -4.48 14.11
C PRO A 43 -15.61 -4.36 13.23
N LYS A 44 -16.73 -4.88 13.72
CA LYS A 44 -18.01 -4.67 13.05
C LYS A 44 -18.28 -3.18 12.91
N ARG A 45 -18.80 -2.78 11.74
CA ARG A 45 -19.19 -1.39 11.50
C ARG A 45 -20.31 -1.00 12.46
N ASP A 46 -20.16 0.19 13.01
CA ASP A 46 -21.17 0.81 13.87
C ASP A 46 -22.44 1.08 13.05
N PRO A 47 -23.62 0.57 13.48
CA PRO A 47 -24.90 0.88 12.82
C PRO A 47 -25.23 2.38 12.78
N GLU A 48 -24.78 3.15 13.77
CA GLU A 48 -24.94 4.61 13.85
C GLU A 48 -23.79 5.38 13.16
N GLY A 49 -22.83 4.66 12.57
CA GLY A 49 -21.66 5.25 11.91
C GLY A 49 -22.06 6.06 10.66
N HIS A 50 -21.37 7.18 10.45
CA HIS A 50 -21.53 8.03 9.27
C HIS A 50 -20.22 8.10 8.47
N LYS A 51 -20.25 8.71 7.29
CA LYS A 51 -19.07 8.79 6.40
C LYS A 51 -17.80 9.34 7.09
N GLY A 52 -17.92 10.26 8.04
CA GLY A 52 -16.80 10.80 8.81
C GLY A 52 -16.19 9.80 9.79
N THR A 53 -16.98 8.84 10.32
CA THR A 53 -16.51 7.77 11.22
C THR A 53 -15.46 6.87 10.55
N TYR A 54 -15.61 6.66 9.25
CA TYR A 54 -14.73 5.80 8.47
C TYR A 54 -13.62 6.56 7.74
N GLY A 55 -13.33 7.76 8.21
CA GLY A 55 -12.17 8.56 7.82
C GLY A 55 -12.24 9.22 6.45
N ARG A 56 -11.25 10.07 6.21
CA ARG A 56 -11.07 10.81 4.96
C ARG A 56 -9.69 10.51 4.39
N LEU A 57 -9.65 9.90 3.23
CA LEU A 57 -8.42 9.69 2.47
C LEU A 57 -8.25 10.83 1.46
N LEU A 58 -7.10 11.52 1.52
CA LEU A 58 -6.65 12.35 0.42
C LEU A 58 -5.71 11.54 -0.48
N MET A 59 -5.98 11.52 -1.76
CA MET A 59 -5.06 10.96 -2.77
C MET A 59 -4.47 12.09 -3.63
N ILE A 60 -3.15 12.12 -3.77
CA ILE A 60 -2.42 13.00 -4.71
C ILE A 60 -1.76 12.07 -5.73
N CYS A 61 -2.51 11.73 -6.76
CA CYS A 61 -2.19 10.68 -7.71
C CYS A 61 -2.65 11.07 -9.12
N GLY A 62 -2.00 10.48 -10.13
CA GLY A 62 -2.36 10.69 -11.52
C GLY A 62 -1.71 11.90 -12.15
N SER A 63 -1.35 11.73 -13.42
CA SER A 63 -0.86 12.77 -14.33
C SER A 63 -1.34 12.45 -15.75
N VAL A 64 -1.12 13.37 -16.68
CA VAL A 64 -1.46 13.14 -18.09
C VAL A 64 -0.72 11.91 -18.60
N GLY A 65 -1.46 10.92 -19.10
CA GLY A 65 -0.96 9.62 -19.51
C GLY A 65 -0.99 8.53 -18.42
N MET A 66 -1.22 8.88 -17.14
CA MET A 66 -1.23 7.92 -16.02
C MET A 66 -2.50 8.01 -15.14
N ALA A 67 -3.63 8.42 -15.73
CA ALA A 67 -4.93 8.47 -15.04
C ALA A 67 -5.36 7.09 -14.49
N GLY A 68 -5.02 6.00 -15.20
CA GLY A 68 -5.38 4.64 -14.82
C GLY A 68 -4.83 4.21 -13.46
N ALA A 69 -3.61 4.61 -13.10
CA ALA A 69 -3.02 4.34 -11.78
C ALA A 69 -3.85 4.97 -10.66
N CYS A 70 -4.23 6.25 -10.83
CA CYS A 70 -5.10 6.95 -9.89
C CYS A 70 -6.48 6.28 -9.77
N ILE A 71 -7.09 5.87 -10.90
CA ILE A 71 -8.41 5.21 -10.91
C ILE A 71 -8.35 3.88 -10.15
N MET A 72 -7.32 3.05 -10.39
CA MET A 72 -7.17 1.76 -9.71
C MET A 72 -6.98 1.94 -8.20
N ALA A 73 -6.10 2.85 -7.78
CA ALA A 73 -5.89 3.16 -6.37
C ALA A 73 -7.17 3.69 -5.70
N ALA A 74 -7.89 4.60 -6.37
CA ALA A 74 -9.14 5.18 -5.86
C ALA A 74 -10.24 4.13 -5.67
N ARG A 75 -10.48 3.29 -6.68
CA ARG A 75 -11.46 2.21 -6.60
C ARG A 75 -11.09 1.18 -5.52
N ALA A 76 -9.81 0.83 -5.40
CA ALA A 76 -9.33 -0.05 -4.35
C ALA A 76 -9.57 0.56 -2.95
N ALA A 77 -9.32 1.86 -2.77
CA ALA A 77 -9.59 2.56 -1.53
C ALA A 77 -11.09 2.56 -1.17
N LEU A 78 -11.96 2.84 -2.12
CA LEU A 78 -13.41 2.82 -1.92
C LEU A 78 -13.91 1.41 -1.56
N ARG A 79 -13.43 0.37 -2.26
CA ARG A 79 -13.76 -1.04 -1.95
C ARG A 79 -13.19 -1.50 -0.61
N SER A 80 -12.20 -0.79 -0.06
CA SER A 80 -11.62 -1.05 1.27
C SER A 80 -12.31 -0.28 2.40
N GLY A 81 -13.39 0.44 2.11
CA GLY A 81 -14.33 0.92 3.11
C GLY A 81 -14.06 2.31 3.65
N VAL A 82 -13.19 3.13 3.04
CA VAL A 82 -13.01 4.53 3.43
C VAL A 82 -14.30 5.32 3.32
N GLY A 83 -14.57 6.18 4.29
CA GLY A 83 -15.83 6.94 4.34
C GLY A 83 -15.90 8.11 3.37
N LEU A 84 -14.78 8.79 3.14
CA LEU A 84 -14.64 9.90 2.20
C LEU A 84 -13.34 9.78 1.43
N LEU A 85 -13.41 9.85 0.11
CA LEU A 85 -12.26 9.90 -0.78
C LEU A 85 -12.20 11.28 -1.43
N ASN A 86 -11.09 12.00 -1.23
CA ASN A 86 -10.75 13.22 -1.95
C ASN A 86 -9.54 12.98 -2.83
N ILE A 87 -9.59 13.36 -4.10
CA ILE A 87 -8.49 13.18 -5.04
C ILE A 87 -8.03 14.56 -5.54
N ALA A 88 -6.80 14.93 -5.21
CA ALA A 88 -6.17 16.14 -5.76
C ALA A 88 -5.52 15.79 -7.10
N ILE A 89 -5.98 16.45 -8.16
CA ILE A 89 -5.58 16.19 -9.55
C ILE A 89 -5.42 17.49 -10.36
N PRO A 90 -4.59 17.47 -11.42
CA PRO A 90 -4.59 18.54 -12.40
C PRO A 90 -5.97 18.69 -13.07
N HIS A 91 -6.38 19.91 -13.38
CA HIS A 91 -7.65 20.21 -14.09
C HIS A 91 -7.90 19.30 -15.30
N ALA A 92 -6.84 19.02 -16.08
CA ALA A 92 -6.92 18.19 -17.28
C ALA A 92 -7.40 16.75 -17.05
N LEU A 93 -7.28 16.24 -15.82
CA LEU A 93 -7.70 14.87 -15.48
C LEU A 93 -9.15 14.78 -15.02
N TYR A 94 -9.76 15.88 -14.63
CA TYR A 94 -11.13 15.89 -14.09
C TYR A 94 -12.15 15.21 -15.02
N PRO A 95 -12.20 15.50 -16.34
CA PRO A 95 -13.16 14.85 -17.24
C PRO A 95 -12.96 13.34 -17.38
N ILE A 96 -11.77 12.83 -17.01
CA ILE A 96 -11.42 11.41 -17.08
C ILE A 96 -11.77 10.72 -15.75
N LEU A 97 -11.41 11.33 -14.63
CA LEU A 97 -11.56 10.71 -13.30
C LEU A 97 -12.97 10.83 -12.75
N ALA A 98 -13.66 11.95 -12.97
CA ALA A 98 -14.99 12.17 -12.41
C ALA A 98 -16.01 11.10 -12.84
N PRO A 99 -16.12 10.70 -14.13
CA PRO A 99 -16.99 9.59 -14.50
C PRO A 99 -16.45 8.20 -14.12
N ALA A 100 -15.13 8.05 -13.91
CA ALA A 100 -14.52 6.78 -13.56
C ALA A 100 -14.61 6.45 -12.07
N VAL A 101 -14.68 7.47 -11.21
CA VAL A 101 -14.76 7.36 -9.74
C VAL A 101 -15.79 8.39 -9.23
N PRO A 102 -17.08 8.18 -9.50
CA PRO A 102 -18.13 9.16 -9.18
C PRO A 102 -18.36 9.33 -7.68
N GLU A 103 -17.88 8.43 -6.84
CA GLU A 103 -17.96 8.51 -5.38
C GLU A 103 -16.92 9.46 -4.77
N ALA A 104 -15.90 9.89 -5.53
CA ALA A 104 -14.83 10.75 -5.05
C ALA A 104 -15.20 12.24 -5.10
N ILE A 105 -14.61 12.99 -4.19
CA ILE A 105 -14.53 14.46 -4.26
C ILE A 105 -13.22 14.82 -4.95
N PHE A 106 -13.18 15.91 -5.71
CA PHE A 106 -11.98 16.32 -6.43
C PHE A 106 -11.50 17.70 -5.96
N THR A 107 -10.22 17.78 -5.61
CA THR A 107 -9.49 19.03 -5.40
C THR A 107 -8.65 19.30 -6.64
N LEU A 108 -9.00 20.32 -7.41
CA LEU A 108 -8.33 20.60 -8.68
C LEU A 108 -7.17 21.59 -8.47
N TYR A 109 -6.03 21.33 -9.12
CA TYR A 109 -4.87 22.22 -9.08
C TYR A 109 -4.27 22.46 -10.47
N ASP A 110 -3.51 23.55 -10.60
CA ASP A 110 -2.70 23.84 -11.78
C ASP A 110 -1.27 23.33 -11.56
N PRO A 111 -0.73 22.42 -12.41
CA PRO A 111 0.61 21.89 -12.26
C PRO A 111 1.72 22.90 -12.57
N THR A 112 1.40 24.09 -13.05
CA THR A 112 2.37 25.18 -13.28
C THR A 112 2.63 26.02 -12.03
N GLU A 113 1.77 25.89 -11.00
CA GLU A 113 1.83 26.69 -9.77
C GLU A 113 2.36 25.87 -8.58
N ALA A 114 2.59 26.55 -7.47
CA ALA A 114 2.79 25.90 -6.19
C ALA A 114 1.46 25.29 -5.69
N PRO A 115 1.48 24.29 -4.77
CA PRO A 115 0.25 23.81 -4.13
C PRO A 115 -0.54 24.97 -3.52
N GLY A 116 -1.74 25.20 -4.06
CA GLY A 116 -2.61 26.28 -3.58
C GLY A 116 -3.34 25.92 -2.28
N GLU A 117 -4.03 26.92 -1.71
CA GLU A 117 -4.77 26.81 -0.44
C GLU A 117 -5.72 25.60 -0.41
N ALA A 118 -6.40 25.32 -1.52
CA ALA A 118 -7.33 24.18 -1.60
C ALA A 118 -6.64 22.82 -1.42
N VAL A 119 -5.39 22.67 -1.91
CA VAL A 119 -4.61 21.44 -1.72
C VAL A 119 -4.11 21.36 -0.29
N LEU A 120 -3.62 22.46 0.28
CA LEU A 120 -3.14 22.52 1.67
C LEU A 120 -4.28 22.23 2.66
N ASP A 121 -5.45 22.81 2.45
CA ASP A 121 -6.67 22.53 3.23
C ASP A 121 -7.11 21.06 3.12
N ALA A 122 -6.99 20.47 1.94
CA ALA A 122 -7.27 19.05 1.75
C ALA A 122 -6.29 18.15 2.50
N ILE A 123 -4.99 18.52 2.57
CA ILE A 123 -3.96 17.81 3.35
C ILE A 123 -4.26 17.90 4.85
N ASP A 124 -4.55 19.10 5.36
CA ASP A 124 -4.85 19.35 6.76
C ASP A 124 -6.06 18.55 7.26
N LYS A 125 -7.12 18.45 6.45
CA LYS A 125 -8.36 17.73 6.78
C LYS A 125 -8.31 16.22 6.60
N ALA A 126 -7.23 15.68 6.05
CA ALA A 126 -7.11 14.25 5.73
C ALA A 126 -6.78 13.41 6.97
N SER A 127 -7.50 12.30 7.18
CA SER A 127 -7.13 11.27 8.17
C SER A 127 -5.90 10.47 7.72
N ALA A 128 -5.71 10.35 6.41
CA ALA A 128 -4.51 9.80 5.80
C ALA A 128 -4.32 10.39 4.39
N CYS A 129 -3.06 10.40 3.92
CA CYS A 129 -2.71 10.81 2.57
C CYS A 129 -2.06 9.66 1.80
N LEU A 130 -2.46 9.44 0.55
CA LEU A 130 -1.79 8.55 -0.40
C LEU A 130 -1.19 9.38 -1.53
N VAL A 131 0.11 9.27 -1.75
CA VAL A 131 0.82 10.08 -2.74
C VAL A 131 1.67 9.20 -3.65
N GLY A 132 1.57 9.42 -4.97
CA GLY A 132 2.57 8.94 -5.91
C GLY A 132 2.08 8.05 -7.04
N CYS A 133 0.96 7.31 -6.91
CA CYS A 133 0.44 6.45 -7.99
C CYS A 133 0.20 7.24 -9.28
N GLY A 134 1.09 7.10 -10.27
CA GLY A 134 1.01 7.81 -11.54
C GLY A 134 1.12 9.35 -11.44
N LEU A 135 1.78 9.88 -10.40
CA LEU A 135 1.92 11.32 -10.17
C LEU A 135 2.91 11.97 -11.14
N GLY A 136 3.88 11.19 -11.63
CA GLY A 136 5.03 11.71 -12.33
C GLY A 136 6.09 12.30 -11.39
N THR A 137 7.22 12.76 -11.98
CA THR A 137 8.35 13.29 -11.21
C THR A 137 8.69 14.74 -11.61
N ALA A 138 7.76 15.44 -12.22
CA ALA A 138 7.92 16.84 -12.62
C ALA A 138 8.06 17.77 -11.38
N PRO A 139 8.56 19.00 -11.53
CA PRO A 139 8.79 19.91 -10.40
C PRO A 139 7.55 20.16 -9.52
N TYR A 140 6.37 20.18 -10.10
CA TYR A 140 5.13 20.34 -9.32
C TYR A 140 4.87 19.12 -8.42
N ALA A 141 5.16 17.90 -8.89
CA ALA A 141 5.00 16.68 -8.12
C ALA A 141 5.94 16.66 -6.90
N VAL A 142 7.17 17.17 -7.04
CA VAL A 142 8.10 17.36 -5.92
C VAL A 142 7.50 18.29 -4.87
N LYS A 143 6.95 19.45 -5.29
CA LYS A 143 6.31 20.40 -4.37
C LYS A 143 5.09 19.79 -3.65
N LEU A 144 4.31 18.96 -4.33
CA LEU A 144 3.17 18.25 -3.72
C LEU A 144 3.61 17.22 -2.69
N VAL A 145 4.66 16.46 -2.99
CA VAL A 145 5.25 15.50 -2.01
C VAL A 145 5.77 16.26 -0.80
N ASP A 146 6.52 17.35 -1.01
CA ASP A 146 7.04 18.19 0.09
C ASP A 146 5.90 18.75 0.94
N ALA A 147 4.85 19.30 0.32
CA ALA A 147 3.69 19.85 1.03
C ALA A 147 3.00 18.80 1.92
N VAL A 148 2.86 17.55 1.45
CA VAL A 148 2.29 16.48 2.28
C VAL A 148 3.22 16.11 3.43
N LEU A 149 4.52 15.96 3.19
CA LEU A 149 5.48 15.61 4.26
C LEU A 149 5.55 16.66 5.36
N GLU A 150 5.35 17.93 5.01
CA GLU A 150 5.41 19.06 5.94
C GLU A 150 4.10 19.30 6.71
N ASN A 151 2.93 19.01 6.10
CA ASN A 151 1.64 19.46 6.62
C ASN A 151 0.67 18.34 6.98
N ALA A 152 0.95 17.07 6.63
CA ALA A 152 0.03 15.99 6.96
C ALA A 152 0.05 15.66 8.46
N HIS A 153 -1.14 15.57 9.07
CA HIS A 153 -1.33 15.14 10.45
C HIS A 153 -1.65 13.65 10.57
N GLY A 154 -2.31 13.09 9.58
CA GLY A 154 -2.62 11.66 9.47
C GLY A 154 -1.53 10.86 8.75
N THR A 155 -1.65 9.53 8.79
CA THR A 155 -0.67 8.63 8.16
C THR A 155 -0.45 8.96 6.67
N VAL A 156 0.80 9.03 6.25
CA VAL A 156 1.20 9.26 4.86
C VAL A 156 1.64 7.95 4.21
N VAL A 157 1.01 7.57 3.11
CA VAL A 157 1.38 6.41 2.28
C VAL A 157 2.05 6.93 1.00
N LEU A 158 3.29 6.50 0.76
CA LEU A 158 4.10 6.90 -0.39
C LEU A 158 4.37 5.68 -1.28
N ASP A 159 4.00 5.77 -2.55
CA ASP A 159 4.24 4.73 -3.55
C ASP A 159 4.77 5.32 -4.86
N ALA A 160 5.32 4.48 -5.69
CA ALA A 160 5.67 4.77 -7.08
C ALA A 160 6.48 6.08 -7.26
N ASP A 161 5.88 7.10 -7.90
CA ASP A 161 6.60 8.33 -8.23
C ASP A 161 6.98 9.18 -7.02
N ALA A 162 6.24 9.10 -5.93
CA ALA A 162 6.66 9.74 -4.68
C ALA A 162 7.97 9.13 -4.16
N LEU A 163 8.15 7.81 -4.27
CA LEU A 163 9.40 7.13 -3.91
C LEU A 163 10.53 7.47 -4.89
N ASN A 164 10.22 7.61 -6.18
CA ASN A 164 11.20 8.05 -7.19
C ASN A 164 11.69 9.48 -6.93
N ILE A 165 10.82 10.37 -6.47
CA ILE A 165 11.17 11.74 -6.06
C ILE A 165 12.09 11.68 -4.84
N LEU A 166 11.69 10.95 -3.80
CA LEU A 166 12.42 10.86 -2.54
C LEU A 166 13.73 10.07 -2.64
N ALA A 167 13.92 9.25 -3.66
CA ALA A 167 15.19 8.56 -3.89
C ALA A 167 16.37 9.52 -4.11
N LYS A 168 16.12 10.79 -4.46
CA LYS A 168 17.14 11.83 -4.59
C LYS A 168 17.48 12.52 -3.26
N THR A 169 16.56 12.49 -2.31
CA THR A 169 16.64 13.17 -1.00
C THR A 169 15.92 12.33 0.05
N PRO A 170 16.39 11.09 0.33
CA PRO A 170 15.68 10.16 1.23
C PRO A 170 15.61 10.67 2.67
N GLU A 171 16.48 11.59 3.08
CA GLU A 171 16.46 12.27 4.37
C GLU A 171 15.16 13.06 4.62
N LYS A 172 14.42 13.43 3.58
CA LYS A 172 13.10 14.05 3.71
C LYS A 172 12.07 13.13 4.37
N LEU A 173 12.28 11.83 4.40
CA LEU A 173 11.45 10.88 5.15
C LEU A 173 11.52 11.08 6.67
N LEU A 174 12.51 11.81 7.17
CA LEU A 174 12.65 12.16 8.59
C LEU A 174 11.91 13.44 9.00
N VAL A 175 11.36 14.19 8.03
CA VAL A 175 10.65 15.47 8.26
C VAL A 175 9.27 15.28 8.89
N PRO A 176 8.41 14.33 8.43
CA PRO A 176 7.06 14.21 8.91
C PRO A 176 6.97 13.91 10.41
N GLN A 177 6.02 14.56 11.08
CA GLN A 177 5.60 14.19 12.43
C GLN A 177 4.58 13.03 12.40
N ALA A 178 3.84 12.93 11.32
CA ALA A 178 2.90 11.85 11.07
C ALA A 178 3.61 10.53 10.70
N PRO A 179 3.03 9.36 11.00
CA PRO A 179 3.57 8.08 10.55
C PRO A 179 3.64 7.99 9.03
N VAL A 180 4.74 7.43 8.51
CA VAL A 180 4.94 7.23 7.06
C VAL A 180 5.02 5.75 6.74
N ILE A 181 4.28 5.33 5.72
CA ILE A 181 4.37 4.00 5.09
C ILE A 181 4.91 4.18 3.68
N ILE A 182 5.94 3.44 3.34
CA ILE A 182 6.46 3.37 1.98
C ILE A 182 6.22 1.98 1.40
N THR A 183 5.88 1.90 0.10
CA THR A 183 5.55 0.62 -0.55
C THR A 183 6.46 0.33 -1.75
N PRO A 184 7.80 0.32 -1.58
CA PRO A 184 8.72 0.15 -2.70
C PRO A 184 8.68 -1.27 -3.29
N HIS A 185 8.69 -1.38 -4.62
CA HIS A 185 9.16 -2.59 -5.27
C HIS A 185 10.71 -2.67 -5.22
N PRO A 186 11.34 -3.83 -5.51
CA PRO A 186 12.80 -3.97 -5.38
C PRO A 186 13.62 -2.88 -6.10
N GLY A 187 13.18 -2.45 -7.29
CA GLY A 187 13.89 -1.39 -8.02
C GLY A 187 13.78 0.00 -7.38
N GLU A 188 12.63 0.33 -6.79
CA GLU A 188 12.44 1.57 -6.01
C GLU A 188 13.29 1.54 -4.74
N MET A 189 13.31 0.40 -4.05
CA MET A 189 14.12 0.23 -2.85
C MET A 189 15.62 0.41 -3.15
N CYS A 190 16.10 -0.14 -4.25
CA CYS A 190 17.49 0.06 -4.68
C CYS A 190 17.82 1.54 -4.94
N ARG A 191 16.88 2.29 -5.52
CA ARG A 191 17.06 3.74 -5.72
C ARG A 191 17.05 4.53 -4.40
N LEU A 192 16.19 4.15 -3.45
CA LEU A 192 16.08 4.80 -2.15
C LEU A 192 17.32 4.60 -1.27
N ASN A 193 17.91 3.39 -1.29
CA ASN A 193 19.00 3.04 -0.37
C ASN A 193 20.39 2.95 -1.04
N GLY A 194 20.48 3.19 -2.35
CA GLY A 194 21.72 3.14 -3.10
C GLY A 194 22.31 1.73 -3.31
N ARG A 195 21.58 0.67 -2.94
CA ARG A 195 22.04 -0.72 -3.10
C ARG A 195 21.76 -1.26 -4.50
N THR A 196 22.56 -2.22 -4.89
CA THR A 196 22.33 -3.01 -6.12
C THR A 196 21.21 -4.03 -5.92
N MET A 197 20.62 -4.48 -7.03
CA MET A 197 19.61 -5.54 -7.01
C MET A 197 20.17 -6.88 -6.46
N ALA A 198 21.45 -7.16 -6.64
CA ALA A 198 22.09 -8.37 -6.12
C ALA A 198 22.18 -8.32 -4.59
N GLU A 199 22.62 -7.20 -4.01
CA GLU A 199 22.68 -6.99 -2.56
C GLU A 199 21.29 -7.05 -1.91
N LEU A 200 20.28 -6.44 -2.55
CA LEU A 200 18.91 -6.50 -2.06
C LEU A 200 18.36 -7.92 -2.06
N ARG A 201 18.62 -8.71 -3.12
CA ARG A 201 18.18 -10.10 -3.22
C ARG A 201 18.86 -11.01 -2.20
N ALA A 202 20.12 -10.73 -1.86
CA ALA A 202 20.88 -11.51 -0.88
C ALA A 202 20.27 -11.42 0.52
N ASP A 203 19.72 -10.25 0.90
CA ASP A 203 19.11 -10.05 2.22
C ASP A 203 18.00 -9.01 2.18
N ARG A 204 16.83 -9.43 1.67
CA ARG A 204 15.62 -8.57 1.60
C ARG A 204 15.09 -8.19 2.98
N LEU A 205 15.13 -9.13 3.92
CA LEU A 205 14.59 -8.93 5.27
C LEU A 205 15.34 -7.83 6.00
N GLN A 206 16.66 -7.96 6.06
CA GLN A 206 17.52 -6.98 6.73
C GLN A 206 17.48 -5.63 6.01
N THR A 207 17.41 -5.62 4.67
CA THR A 207 17.29 -4.39 3.90
C THR A 207 16.03 -3.60 4.27
N ALA A 208 14.87 -4.27 4.34
CA ALA A 208 13.62 -3.62 4.75
C ALA A 208 13.68 -3.11 6.19
N ARG A 209 14.20 -3.93 7.12
CA ARG A 209 14.32 -3.61 8.53
C ARG A 209 15.24 -2.42 8.80
N VAL A 210 16.45 -2.44 8.23
CA VAL A 210 17.41 -1.34 8.38
C VAL A 210 16.86 -0.05 7.80
N PHE A 211 16.21 -0.08 6.64
CA PHE A 211 15.61 1.10 6.05
C PHE A 211 14.50 1.67 6.94
N ALA A 212 13.60 0.81 7.44
CA ALA A 212 12.52 1.20 8.33
C ALA A 212 13.05 1.89 9.61
N GLN A 213 14.08 1.33 10.23
CA GLN A 213 14.71 1.89 11.42
C GLN A 213 15.46 3.20 11.14
N THR A 214 16.22 3.26 10.04
CA THR A 214 17.03 4.43 9.68
C THR A 214 16.17 5.66 9.40
N TYR A 215 15.10 5.48 8.63
CA TYR A 215 14.22 6.59 8.22
C TYR A 215 12.95 6.71 9.06
N ARG A 216 12.78 5.87 10.10
CA ARG A 216 11.61 5.85 10.98
C ARG A 216 10.28 5.69 10.23
N VAL A 217 10.29 4.90 9.15
CA VAL A 217 9.13 4.63 8.29
C VAL A 217 8.73 3.16 8.34
N ILE A 218 7.46 2.86 8.13
CA ILE A 218 7.03 1.50 7.86
C ILE A 218 7.38 1.17 6.41
N THR A 219 8.14 0.12 6.20
CA THR A 219 8.63 -0.29 4.88
C THR A 219 7.91 -1.54 4.40
N VAL A 220 7.15 -1.43 3.32
CA VAL A 220 6.49 -2.56 2.62
C VAL A 220 7.32 -2.89 1.38
N LEU A 221 8.30 -3.77 1.52
CA LEU A 221 9.14 -4.21 0.39
C LEU A 221 8.41 -5.27 -0.44
N LYS A 222 7.81 -4.82 -1.54
CA LYS A 222 6.98 -5.63 -2.44
C LYS A 222 7.77 -6.79 -3.08
N GLY A 223 7.06 -7.89 -3.38
CA GLY A 223 7.58 -9.08 -4.08
C GLY A 223 6.95 -10.36 -3.57
N ALA A 224 7.37 -11.51 -4.11
CA ALA A 224 6.99 -12.81 -3.53
C ALA A 224 7.50 -12.88 -2.09
N GLY A 225 6.61 -13.12 -1.13
CA GLY A 225 6.92 -12.91 0.29
C GLY A 225 7.19 -11.42 0.57
N THR A 226 6.19 -10.56 0.40
CA THR A 226 6.30 -9.14 0.75
C THR A 226 6.67 -8.99 2.21
N ILE A 227 7.68 -8.15 2.48
CA ILE A 227 8.21 -7.90 3.83
C ILE A 227 7.68 -6.56 4.31
N ILE A 228 7.09 -6.54 5.50
CA ILE A 228 6.59 -5.34 6.15
C ILE A 228 7.41 -5.15 7.43
N ALA A 229 8.21 -4.09 7.49
CA ALA A 229 9.09 -3.79 8.61
C ALA A 229 8.68 -2.47 9.28
N ALA A 230 8.55 -2.50 10.60
CA ALA A 230 8.30 -1.32 11.41
C ALA A 230 9.61 -0.65 11.88
N PRO A 231 9.58 0.64 12.25
CA PRO A 231 10.71 1.32 12.87
C PRO A 231 11.19 0.68 14.18
N SER A 232 10.32 -0.04 14.88
CA SER A 232 10.65 -0.83 16.08
C SER A 232 11.57 -2.02 15.81
N GLY A 233 11.66 -2.46 14.53
CA GLY A 233 12.31 -3.70 14.12
C GLY A 233 11.34 -4.88 13.96
N GLU A 234 10.11 -4.75 14.45
CA GLU A 234 9.06 -5.75 14.22
C GLU A 234 8.83 -5.95 12.72
N THR A 235 8.69 -7.20 12.31
CA THR A 235 8.62 -7.54 10.89
C THR A 235 7.54 -8.58 10.62
N ARG A 236 6.81 -8.39 9.54
CA ARG A 236 5.83 -9.34 9.02
C ARG A 236 6.22 -9.78 7.61
N VAL A 237 5.94 -11.03 7.27
CA VAL A 237 6.12 -11.57 5.93
C VAL A 237 4.79 -12.09 5.42
N ASN A 238 4.33 -11.52 4.31
CA ASN A 238 3.08 -11.95 3.69
C ASN A 238 3.30 -13.16 2.79
N THR A 239 2.44 -14.17 2.94
CA THR A 239 2.48 -15.42 2.19
C THR A 239 1.35 -15.58 1.17
N THR A 240 0.39 -14.64 1.13
CA THR A 240 -0.70 -14.61 0.14
C THR A 240 -0.24 -14.00 -1.18
N GLY A 241 -0.97 -14.28 -2.25
CA GLY A 241 -0.68 -13.77 -3.58
C GLY A 241 0.05 -14.77 -4.48
N ASN A 242 0.06 -14.48 -5.76
CA ASN A 242 0.57 -15.38 -6.79
C ASN A 242 1.25 -14.61 -7.94
N PRO A 243 2.01 -15.30 -8.82
CA PRO A 243 2.72 -14.65 -9.93
C PRO A 243 1.84 -13.90 -10.93
N GLY A 244 0.55 -14.20 -11.03
CA GLY A 244 -0.40 -13.48 -11.89
C GLY A 244 -0.56 -12.01 -11.53
N MET A 245 -0.22 -11.64 -10.28
CA MET A 245 -0.23 -10.26 -9.79
C MET A 245 0.94 -9.42 -10.31
N ALA A 246 1.92 -10.00 -11.00
CA ALA A 246 3.08 -9.28 -11.55
C ALA A 246 2.70 -8.51 -12.84
N LYS A 247 1.79 -7.53 -12.69
CA LYS A 247 1.28 -6.66 -13.77
C LYS A 247 1.26 -5.20 -13.32
N GLY A 248 1.44 -4.28 -14.28
CA GLY A 248 1.29 -2.84 -14.01
C GLY A 248 -0.10 -2.53 -13.47
N GLY A 249 -0.17 -1.74 -12.40
CA GLY A 249 -1.41 -1.41 -11.70
C GLY A 249 -1.64 -2.18 -10.40
N SER A 250 -1.03 -3.36 -10.22
CA SER A 250 -1.18 -4.14 -9.00
C SER A 250 -0.68 -3.40 -7.73
N GLY A 251 0.41 -2.64 -7.86
CA GLY A 251 0.92 -1.78 -6.79
C GLY A 251 -0.04 -0.64 -6.43
N ASP A 252 -0.68 -0.04 -7.44
CA ASP A 252 -1.67 1.04 -7.22
C ASP A 252 -2.87 0.54 -6.42
N VAL A 253 -3.32 -0.71 -6.68
CA VAL A 253 -4.38 -1.36 -5.90
C VAL A 253 -3.93 -1.52 -4.43
N LEU A 254 -2.72 -2.03 -4.19
CA LEU A 254 -2.17 -2.17 -2.83
C LEU A 254 -2.10 -0.81 -2.11
N ALA A 255 -1.60 0.21 -2.79
CA ALA A 255 -1.48 1.55 -2.23
C ALA A 255 -2.85 2.12 -1.83
N GLY A 256 -3.87 1.92 -2.67
CA GLY A 256 -5.26 2.32 -2.38
C GLY A 256 -5.83 1.62 -1.15
N ILE A 257 -5.64 0.29 -1.02
CA ILE A 257 -6.05 -0.47 0.16
C ILE A 257 -5.34 0.08 1.41
N THR A 258 -4.02 0.26 1.35
CA THR A 258 -3.22 0.77 2.47
C THR A 258 -3.71 2.14 2.93
N GLY A 259 -3.89 3.08 2.00
CA GLY A 259 -4.41 4.42 2.29
C GLY A 259 -5.79 4.39 2.96
N ALA A 260 -6.69 3.54 2.47
CA ALA A 260 -8.04 3.41 3.01
C ALA A 260 -8.06 2.86 4.45
N LEU A 261 -7.22 1.86 4.76
CA LEU A 261 -7.13 1.31 6.12
C LEU A 261 -6.54 2.34 7.09
N CYS A 262 -5.50 3.08 6.66
CA CYS A 262 -4.94 4.17 7.45
C CYS A 262 -5.98 5.28 7.72
N ALA A 263 -6.75 5.66 6.70
CA ALA A 263 -7.78 6.69 6.85
C ALA A 263 -8.88 6.30 7.84
N GLN A 264 -9.15 5.01 8.00
CA GLN A 264 -10.10 4.44 8.97
C GLN A 264 -9.50 4.31 10.39
N ASN A 265 -8.38 4.97 10.67
CA ASN A 265 -7.68 4.99 11.97
C ASN A 265 -7.11 3.62 12.41
N MET A 266 -6.91 2.67 11.50
CA MET A 266 -6.13 1.48 11.81
C MET A 266 -4.69 1.88 12.12
N GLN A 267 -4.07 1.23 13.11
CA GLN A 267 -2.67 1.50 13.43
C GLN A 267 -1.79 1.31 12.17
N PRO A 268 -0.83 2.22 11.89
CA PRO A 268 -0.16 2.25 10.59
C PRO A 268 0.55 0.95 10.20
N PHE A 269 1.18 0.25 11.16
CA PHE A 269 1.83 -1.03 10.89
C PHE A 269 0.80 -2.12 10.63
N GLU A 270 -0.30 -2.14 11.40
CA GLU A 270 -1.42 -3.06 11.19
C GLU A 270 -2.09 -2.82 9.84
N ALA A 271 -2.30 -1.57 9.45
CA ALA A 271 -2.84 -1.20 8.14
C ALA A 271 -1.93 -1.69 7.00
N ALA A 272 -0.61 -1.54 7.15
CA ALA A 272 0.35 -1.96 6.14
C ALA A 272 0.33 -3.48 5.90
N TYR A 273 0.43 -4.32 6.96
CA TYR A 273 0.44 -5.76 6.75
C TYR A 273 -0.95 -6.32 6.41
N SER A 274 -2.02 -5.73 6.94
CA SER A 274 -3.39 -6.11 6.56
C SER A 274 -3.66 -5.81 5.08
N ALA A 275 -3.27 -4.64 4.59
CA ALA A 275 -3.41 -4.29 3.18
C ALA A 275 -2.68 -5.28 2.25
N VAL A 276 -1.45 -5.65 2.61
CA VAL A 276 -0.67 -6.63 1.83
C VAL A 276 -1.35 -8.01 1.82
N CYS A 277 -1.87 -8.45 2.96
CA CYS A 277 -2.58 -9.73 3.10
C CYS A 277 -3.88 -9.73 2.27
N ILE A 278 -4.70 -8.68 2.38
CA ILE A 278 -5.95 -8.51 1.64
C ILE A 278 -5.69 -8.48 0.13
N HIS A 279 -4.69 -7.71 -0.29
CA HIS A 279 -4.28 -7.59 -1.69
C HIS A 279 -3.87 -8.95 -2.26
N GLY A 280 -3.04 -9.72 -1.52
CA GLY A 280 -2.63 -11.06 -1.92
C GLY A 280 -3.79 -12.03 -1.98
N ALA A 281 -4.67 -12.05 -0.97
CA ALA A 281 -5.86 -12.89 -0.94
C ALA A 281 -6.82 -12.60 -2.11
N ALA A 282 -7.02 -11.32 -2.44
CA ALA A 282 -7.80 -10.94 -3.63
C ALA A 282 -7.15 -11.48 -4.92
N GLY A 283 -5.80 -11.41 -5.01
CA GLY A 283 -5.05 -11.98 -6.11
C GLY A 283 -5.21 -13.49 -6.25
N ASP A 284 -5.24 -14.22 -5.13
CA ASP A 284 -5.45 -15.67 -5.13
C ASP A 284 -6.86 -16.04 -5.61
N LEU A 285 -7.89 -15.33 -5.15
CA LEU A 285 -9.27 -15.49 -5.65
C LEU A 285 -9.37 -15.19 -7.15
N CYS A 286 -8.62 -14.20 -7.66
CA CYS A 286 -8.57 -13.92 -9.10
C CYS A 286 -7.92 -15.06 -9.87
N ALA A 287 -6.80 -15.60 -9.38
CA ALA A 287 -6.10 -16.70 -10.04
C ALA A 287 -6.94 -17.98 -10.14
N GLU A 288 -7.73 -18.27 -9.10
CA GLU A 288 -8.70 -19.37 -9.09
C GLU A 288 -9.80 -19.18 -10.14
N ALA A 289 -10.33 -17.95 -10.26
CA ALA A 289 -11.46 -17.66 -11.17
C ALA A 289 -11.05 -17.44 -12.62
N LEU A 290 -9.87 -16.80 -12.87
CA LEU A 290 -9.49 -16.25 -14.18
C LEU A 290 -8.15 -16.80 -14.70
N SER A 291 -7.46 -17.66 -13.93
CA SER A 291 -6.07 -18.05 -14.10
C SER A 291 -5.05 -16.91 -13.86
N GLN A 292 -3.79 -17.28 -13.55
CA GLN A 292 -2.72 -16.30 -13.33
C GLN A 292 -2.36 -15.50 -14.61
N HIS A 293 -2.63 -16.03 -15.79
CA HIS A 293 -2.39 -15.34 -17.05
C HIS A 293 -3.50 -14.32 -17.38
N GLY A 294 -4.74 -14.68 -17.14
CA GLY A 294 -5.91 -13.88 -17.53
C GLY A 294 -6.27 -12.75 -16.58
N MET A 295 -5.93 -12.87 -15.28
CA MET A 295 -6.28 -11.87 -14.27
C MET A 295 -5.63 -10.51 -14.51
N LEU A 296 -6.35 -9.44 -14.18
CA LEU A 296 -5.91 -8.04 -14.27
C LEU A 296 -5.94 -7.38 -12.87
N PRO A 297 -5.21 -6.27 -12.64
CA PRO A 297 -5.30 -5.52 -11.39
C PRO A 297 -6.72 -5.04 -11.06
N THR A 298 -7.53 -4.73 -12.05
CA THR A 298 -8.95 -4.37 -11.87
C THR A 298 -9.78 -5.53 -11.32
N ASP A 299 -9.44 -6.77 -11.64
CA ASP A 299 -10.14 -7.95 -11.11
C ASP A 299 -9.86 -8.11 -9.60
N LEU A 300 -8.65 -7.74 -9.13
CA LEU A 300 -8.34 -7.73 -7.71
C LEU A 300 -9.30 -6.80 -6.96
N ILE A 301 -9.58 -5.63 -7.51
CA ILE A 301 -10.51 -4.66 -6.91
C ILE A 301 -11.91 -5.26 -6.79
N GLU A 302 -12.37 -5.99 -7.80
CA GLU A 302 -13.68 -6.66 -7.80
C GLU A 302 -13.74 -7.84 -6.83
N LYS A 303 -12.59 -8.40 -6.42
CA LYS A 303 -12.50 -9.48 -5.42
C LYS A 303 -12.37 -8.97 -3.97
N LEU A 304 -12.04 -7.70 -3.76
CA LEU A 304 -11.94 -7.13 -2.41
C LEU A 304 -13.20 -7.37 -1.55
N PRO A 305 -14.44 -7.16 -2.04
CA PRO A 305 -15.63 -7.45 -1.24
C PRO A 305 -15.71 -8.90 -0.75
N GLN A 306 -15.25 -9.86 -1.56
CA GLN A 306 -15.24 -11.27 -1.18
C GLN A 306 -14.20 -11.54 -0.08
N VAL A 307 -13.04 -10.89 -0.11
CA VAL A 307 -12.04 -10.98 0.96
C VAL A 307 -12.59 -10.38 2.26
N PHE A 308 -13.27 -9.22 2.19
CA PHE A 308 -13.88 -8.61 3.36
C PHE A 308 -15.00 -9.47 3.96
N LEU A 309 -15.80 -10.18 3.15
CA LEU A 309 -16.77 -11.16 3.66
C LEU A 309 -16.09 -12.29 4.45
N GLN A 310 -14.93 -12.79 3.99
CA GLN A 310 -14.15 -13.77 4.73
C GLN A 310 -13.62 -13.23 6.06
N ILE A 311 -13.16 -11.97 6.08
CA ILE A 311 -12.72 -11.27 7.30
C ILE A 311 -13.88 -11.11 8.29
N GLU A 312 -15.07 -10.80 7.82
CA GLU A 312 -16.28 -10.63 8.64
C GLU A 312 -16.89 -12.00 9.10
N GLY A 313 -16.32 -13.12 8.68
CA GLY A 313 -16.80 -14.47 9.03
C GLY A 313 -18.10 -14.87 8.32
N LYS A 314 -18.32 -14.39 7.11
CA LYS A 314 -19.51 -14.66 6.28
C LYS A 314 -19.19 -15.48 5.04
#